data_f838f5ee4b28b522a395879eac1b0429
#
_entry.id   f838f5ee4b28b522a395879eac1b0429
#
_cell.length_a   1.000
_cell.length_b   1.000
_cell.length_c   1.000
_cell.angle_alpha   90.00
_cell.angle_beta   90.00
_cell.angle_gamma   90.00
#
_symmetry.space_group_name_H-M   'P 1'
#
loop_
_entity.id
_entity.type
_entity.pdbx_description
1 polymer ?
#
loop_
_entity_poly.entity_id
_entity_poly.type
_entity_poly.pdbx_seq_one_letter_code
_entity_poly.pdbx_strand_id
1 'polypeptide(L)'
;KNSFYDDLSLPKNYTLNKDFLDEYEAIVYDLQGFLSTFEENLLSEISQIKEVVLSFKTSKFNLEYLLKLDFLKIFDLKINTHYEINLSKQEILKEEIFKTKNSKMKLKSFELRALQCAFVMDEISHFVRKGLKPENIAVITPDESFCEFLRLFDKDNMLNFASGISIKESLFYQKFQALYESASSASFVYKNQEDYFEDTQMIFDYHNTLLHSLKLDFIEFKKYFDEKCDFEYFEKLLALFLENEKQELIYLIRKELYFIKDLLKNQSLTLKELIHLFFMQISQLSLSDVGGGKVTVMGLLESRGLCFDGVILVDFNEEFIPKRSVNELFLNNEVRKKAGLISYDRRENLQRFYYESLMKNALEVSICFVENEEKSKSRFLDELDFDFFYETHIHQKAYLNALKLDYEGIKPNLTPIKAPILKHNPFEFPLSFSRFNLLENQKRTYYYRYILNLAEPRVLSEESKAKNQGNFIHKMLEIYYKNYANNDF
;
A
#
# COMPACT_ATOMS: atom_id res chain seq x y z
N LYS A 1 -25.79 27.71 15.10
CA LYS A 1 -25.67 26.41 14.39
C LYS A 1 -24.71 26.65 13.25
N ASN A 2 -23.50 26.14 13.37
CA ASN A 2 -22.53 26.16 12.28
C ASN A 2 -22.99 25.15 11.25
N SER A 3 -23.23 25.59 10.02
CA SER A 3 -23.62 24.72 8.90
C SER A 3 -22.33 24.09 8.34
N PHE A 4 -21.95 22.94 8.87
CA PHE A 4 -20.90 22.12 8.27
C PHE A 4 -21.54 21.14 7.30
N TYR A 5 -20.94 20.99 6.14
CA TYR A 5 -21.31 20.00 5.13
C TYR A 5 -20.17 18.98 5.05
N ASP A 6 -20.55 17.74 4.88
CA ASP A 6 -19.67 16.60 4.60
C ASP A 6 -20.11 15.89 3.33
N ASP A 7 -19.37 14.92 2.89
CA ASP A 7 -19.67 14.14 1.68
C ASP A 7 -21.01 13.41 1.74
N LEU A 8 -21.59 13.22 2.93
CA LEU A 8 -22.87 12.57 3.14
C LEU A 8 -24.05 13.56 3.10
N SER A 9 -23.83 14.78 3.56
CA SER A 9 -24.86 15.82 3.65
C SER A 9 -24.93 16.70 2.42
N LEU A 10 -23.81 16.90 1.71
CA LEU A 10 -23.74 17.69 0.49
C LEU A 10 -24.74 17.24 -0.58
N PRO A 11 -24.89 15.93 -0.90
CA PRO A 11 -25.82 15.46 -1.91
C PRO A 11 -27.31 15.82 -1.68
N LYS A 12 -27.66 16.19 -0.46
CA LYS A 12 -29.04 16.53 -0.06
C LYS A 12 -29.31 18.04 0.02
N ASN A 13 -28.25 18.85 0.09
CA ASN A 13 -28.36 20.28 0.43
C ASN A 13 -27.41 21.11 -0.44
N TYR A 14 -27.45 20.94 -1.75
CA TYR A 14 -26.67 21.75 -2.68
C TYR A 14 -27.58 22.66 -3.54
N THR A 15 -26.98 23.70 -4.07
CA THR A 15 -27.57 24.54 -5.11
C THR A 15 -26.50 24.77 -6.17
N LEU A 16 -26.88 24.68 -7.44
CA LEU A 16 -25.95 24.96 -8.53
C LEU A 16 -25.56 26.43 -8.57
N ASN A 17 -24.28 26.70 -8.62
CA ASN A 17 -23.77 28.04 -8.87
C ASN A 17 -23.86 28.34 -10.37
N LYS A 18 -24.94 29.02 -10.76
CA LYS A 18 -25.19 29.34 -12.18
C LYS A 18 -24.15 30.34 -12.73
N ASP A 19 -23.75 31.31 -11.93
CA ASP A 19 -22.76 32.30 -12.35
C ASP A 19 -21.41 31.64 -12.71
N PHE A 20 -21.01 30.61 -11.93
CA PHE A 20 -19.84 29.81 -12.26
C PHE A 20 -20.04 29.00 -13.56
N LEU A 21 -21.20 28.40 -13.78
CA LEU A 21 -21.49 27.66 -15.01
C LEU A 21 -21.52 28.56 -16.24
N ASP A 22 -21.88 29.83 -16.09
CA ASP A 22 -21.95 30.81 -17.17
C ASP A 22 -20.57 31.28 -17.64
N GLU A 23 -19.52 31.05 -16.87
CA GLU A 23 -18.13 31.31 -17.29
C GLU A 23 -17.66 30.36 -18.41
N TYR A 24 -18.33 29.23 -18.63
CA TYR A 24 -17.95 28.19 -19.60
C TYR A 24 -18.99 28.08 -20.71
N GLU A 25 -18.54 27.82 -21.94
CA GLU A 25 -19.41 27.58 -23.08
C GLU A 25 -20.08 26.19 -23.00
N ALA A 26 -19.28 25.18 -22.68
CA ALA A 26 -19.70 23.79 -22.52
C ALA A 26 -18.90 23.08 -21.44
N ILE A 27 -19.43 21.99 -20.90
CA ILE A 27 -18.78 21.11 -19.94
C ILE A 27 -18.50 19.77 -20.61
N VAL A 28 -17.25 19.35 -20.64
CA VAL A 28 -16.89 18.01 -21.09
C VAL A 28 -16.57 17.16 -19.86
N TYR A 29 -17.33 16.09 -19.68
CA TYR A 29 -17.11 15.13 -18.59
C TYR A 29 -16.56 13.83 -19.16
N ASP A 30 -15.30 13.48 -18.81
CA ASP A 30 -14.68 12.23 -19.21
C ASP A 30 -14.97 11.15 -18.17
N LEU A 31 -15.87 10.23 -18.50
CA LEU A 31 -16.35 9.17 -17.61
C LEU A 31 -15.39 7.99 -17.64
N GLN A 32 -14.51 7.92 -16.64
CA GLN A 32 -13.53 6.85 -16.49
C GLN A 32 -13.93 5.78 -15.44
N GLY A 33 -15.15 5.82 -14.93
CA GLY A 33 -15.56 4.90 -13.86
C GLY A 33 -17.08 4.80 -13.73
N PHE A 34 -17.55 4.67 -12.51
CA PHE A 34 -18.96 4.69 -12.18
C PHE A 34 -19.35 6.04 -11.58
N LEU A 35 -20.52 6.52 -11.94
CA LEU A 35 -21.15 7.66 -11.29
C LEU A 35 -21.90 7.19 -10.04
N SER A 36 -21.83 7.97 -8.99
CA SER A 36 -22.80 7.88 -7.90
C SER A 36 -24.14 8.42 -8.34
N THR A 37 -25.22 8.06 -7.65
CA THR A 37 -26.55 8.61 -7.91
C THR A 37 -26.57 10.14 -7.84
N PHE A 38 -25.74 10.71 -6.96
CA PHE A 38 -25.59 12.16 -6.86
C PHE A 38 -24.97 12.76 -8.13
N GLU A 39 -23.87 12.19 -8.63
CA GLU A 39 -23.21 12.65 -9.84
C GLU A 39 -24.08 12.49 -11.07
N GLU A 40 -24.87 11.39 -11.17
CA GLU A 40 -25.82 11.18 -12.25
C GLU A 40 -26.89 12.27 -12.25
N ASN A 41 -27.50 12.57 -11.09
CA ASN A 41 -28.49 13.63 -10.94
C ASN A 41 -27.88 15.01 -11.23
N LEU A 42 -26.66 15.28 -10.75
CA LEU A 42 -25.95 16.53 -10.97
C LEU A 42 -25.70 16.78 -12.46
N LEU A 43 -25.18 15.78 -13.19
CA LEU A 43 -24.95 15.87 -14.63
C LEU A 43 -26.27 16.10 -15.38
N SER A 44 -27.32 15.40 -14.98
CA SER A 44 -28.68 15.57 -15.56
C SER A 44 -29.22 16.99 -15.33
N GLU A 45 -29.04 17.56 -14.13
CA GLU A 45 -29.48 18.91 -13.79
C GLU A 45 -28.68 19.98 -14.56
N ILE A 46 -27.34 19.83 -14.60
CA ILE A 46 -26.48 20.74 -15.35
C ILE A 46 -26.81 20.71 -16.85
N SER A 47 -27.10 19.53 -17.42
CA SER A 47 -27.40 19.38 -18.84
C SER A 47 -28.68 20.12 -19.27
N GLN A 48 -29.58 20.47 -18.34
CA GLN A 48 -30.74 21.30 -18.60
C GLN A 48 -30.44 22.80 -18.71
N ILE A 49 -29.29 23.22 -18.15
CA ILE A 49 -28.92 24.64 -18.07
C ILE A 49 -27.77 24.95 -19.03
N LYS A 50 -26.84 24.01 -19.20
CA LYS A 50 -25.60 24.18 -19.97
C LYS A 50 -25.37 23.00 -20.88
N GLU A 51 -24.62 23.21 -21.95
CA GLU A 51 -24.20 22.14 -22.84
C GLU A 51 -23.23 21.21 -22.10
N VAL A 52 -23.58 19.92 -21.99
CA VAL A 52 -22.78 18.87 -21.35
C VAL A 52 -22.46 17.79 -22.36
N VAL A 53 -21.19 17.55 -22.59
CA VAL A 53 -20.69 16.46 -23.43
C VAL A 53 -20.08 15.39 -22.55
N LEU A 54 -20.62 14.16 -22.62
CA LEU A 54 -20.10 12.99 -21.92
C LEU A 54 -19.19 12.21 -22.86
N SER A 55 -17.92 12.08 -22.50
CA SER A 55 -16.93 11.26 -23.22
C SER A 55 -16.69 9.97 -22.45
N PHE A 56 -16.75 8.80 -23.09
CA PHE A 56 -16.51 7.52 -22.47
C PHE A 56 -16.18 6.42 -23.48
N LYS A 57 -15.54 5.36 -22.98
CA LYS A 57 -15.26 4.16 -23.75
C LYS A 57 -16.11 3.00 -23.27
N THR A 58 -16.62 2.20 -24.20
CA THR A 58 -17.41 1.00 -23.92
C THR A 58 -16.57 -0.25 -24.03
N SER A 59 -16.83 -1.22 -23.17
CA SER A 59 -16.33 -2.59 -23.25
C SER A 59 -17.39 -3.57 -22.77
N LYS A 60 -17.15 -4.87 -22.93
CA LYS A 60 -18.04 -5.90 -22.38
C LYS A 60 -18.19 -5.82 -20.84
N PHE A 61 -17.28 -5.17 -20.15
CA PHE A 61 -17.25 -5.09 -18.68
C PHE A 61 -18.02 -3.87 -18.11
N ASN A 62 -18.20 -2.80 -18.88
CA ASN A 62 -18.89 -1.60 -18.39
C ASN A 62 -20.21 -1.31 -19.13
N LEU A 63 -20.48 -1.93 -20.27
CA LEU A 63 -21.65 -1.64 -21.08
C LEU A 63 -22.99 -1.80 -20.32
N GLU A 64 -23.13 -2.90 -19.56
CA GLU A 64 -24.33 -3.14 -18.76
C GLU A 64 -24.59 -2.02 -17.74
N TYR A 65 -23.55 -1.45 -17.18
CA TYR A 65 -23.66 -0.32 -16.28
C TYR A 65 -24.05 0.95 -17.03
N LEU A 66 -23.38 1.26 -18.12
CA LEU A 66 -23.67 2.46 -18.92
C LEU A 66 -25.11 2.51 -19.43
N LEU A 67 -25.64 1.36 -19.85
CA LEU A 67 -27.05 1.25 -20.28
C LEU A 67 -28.05 1.42 -19.12
N LYS A 68 -27.64 1.44 -17.87
CA LYS A 68 -28.48 1.71 -16.69
C LYS A 68 -28.56 3.19 -16.35
N LEU A 69 -27.63 4.02 -16.84
CA LEU A 69 -27.70 5.46 -16.66
C LEU A 69 -28.85 6.06 -17.46
N ASP A 70 -29.74 6.82 -16.79
CA ASP A 70 -31.00 7.27 -17.38
C ASP A 70 -30.79 8.06 -18.66
N PHE A 71 -29.79 8.90 -18.72
CA PHE A 71 -29.47 9.71 -19.90
C PHE A 71 -28.82 8.93 -21.05
N LEU A 72 -28.34 7.68 -20.82
CA LEU A 72 -27.76 6.84 -21.86
C LEU A 72 -28.69 5.75 -22.40
N LYS A 73 -29.79 5.48 -21.73
CA LYS A 73 -30.78 4.44 -22.14
C LYS A 73 -31.37 4.60 -23.53
N ILE A 74 -31.38 5.82 -24.04
CA ILE A 74 -31.96 6.15 -25.36
C ILE A 74 -31.03 5.80 -26.52
N PHE A 75 -29.74 5.54 -26.24
CA PHE A 75 -28.72 5.29 -27.26
C PHE A 75 -28.45 3.80 -27.41
N ASP A 76 -28.21 3.35 -28.64
CA ASP A 76 -27.77 2.00 -28.96
C ASP A 76 -26.24 1.95 -28.88
N LEU A 77 -25.71 1.65 -27.71
CA LEU A 77 -24.27 1.63 -27.45
C LEU A 77 -23.64 0.30 -27.83
N LYS A 78 -22.63 0.35 -28.68
CA LYS A 78 -21.83 -0.82 -29.09
C LYS A 78 -20.59 -0.98 -28.21
N ILE A 79 -20.12 -2.21 -28.04
CA ILE A 79 -18.87 -2.50 -27.32
C ILE A 79 -17.66 -2.01 -28.13
N ASN A 80 -16.53 -1.80 -27.43
CA ASN A 80 -15.27 -1.35 -28.03
C ASN A 80 -15.39 -0.04 -28.81
N THR A 81 -16.19 0.88 -28.34
CA THR A 81 -16.46 2.15 -29.02
C THR A 81 -16.20 3.32 -28.05
N HIS A 82 -15.57 4.36 -28.56
CA HIS A 82 -15.45 5.65 -27.88
C HIS A 82 -16.59 6.54 -28.33
N TYR A 83 -17.35 7.01 -27.36
CA TYR A 83 -18.48 7.91 -27.57
C TYR A 83 -18.20 9.29 -26.99
N GLU A 84 -18.61 10.32 -27.70
CA GLU A 84 -18.87 11.65 -27.17
C GLU A 84 -20.36 11.96 -27.40
N ILE A 85 -21.12 12.10 -26.33
CA ILE A 85 -22.57 12.28 -26.36
C ILE A 85 -22.90 13.62 -25.74
N ASN A 86 -23.60 14.47 -26.48
CA ASN A 86 -24.19 15.68 -25.95
C ASN A 86 -25.48 15.34 -25.18
N LEU A 87 -25.42 15.43 -23.86
CA LEU A 87 -26.53 15.11 -22.99
C LEU A 87 -27.68 16.14 -23.13
N SER A 88 -27.34 17.41 -23.35
CA SER A 88 -28.33 18.49 -23.47
C SER A 88 -29.13 18.41 -24.73
N LYS A 89 -28.55 17.98 -25.85
CA LYS A 89 -29.19 17.82 -27.15
C LYS A 89 -29.63 16.39 -27.42
N GLN A 90 -29.22 15.44 -26.59
CA GLN A 90 -29.46 14.01 -26.76
C GLN A 90 -28.97 13.45 -28.09
N GLU A 91 -27.77 13.84 -28.52
CA GLU A 91 -27.16 13.44 -29.79
C GLU A 91 -25.79 12.88 -29.61
N ILE A 92 -25.40 11.92 -30.47
CA ILE A 92 -24.04 11.37 -30.52
C ILE A 92 -23.17 12.31 -31.38
N LEU A 93 -22.18 12.94 -30.78
CA LEU A 93 -21.22 13.80 -31.48
C LEU A 93 -20.10 12.99 -32.14
N LYS A 94 -19.69 11.92 -31.46
CA LYS A 94 -18.61 11.02 -31.90
C LYS A 94 -18.93 9.57 -31.57
N GLU A 95 -18.72 8.69 -32.56
CA GLU A 95 -18.75 7.24 -32.43
C GLU A 95 -17.53 6.67 -33.15
N GLU A 96 -16.54 6.19 -32.42
CA GLU A 96 -15.31 5.69 -33.00
C GLU A 96 -14.97 4.32 -32.42
N ILE A 97 -14.85 3.31 -33.29
CA ILE A 97 -14.50 1.97 -32.90
C ILE A 97 -13.06 1.94 -32.37
N PHE A 98 -12.92 1.48 -31.16
CA PHE A 98 -11.65 1.39 -30.45
C PHE A 98 -10.95 0.07 -30.77
N LYS A 99 -9.91 0.13 -31.60
CA LYS A 99 -9.13 -1.06 -31.98
C LYS A 99 -7.92 -1.22 -31.07
N THR A 100 -7.61 -2.46 -30.71
CA THR A 100 -6.37 -2.79 -30.01
C THR A 100 -5.16 -2.41 -30.87
N LYS A 101 -4.23 -1.65 -30.31
CA LYS A 101 -3.02 -1.24 -31.00
C LYS A 101 -1.99 -2.37 -31.13
N ASN A 102 -1.96 -3.24 -30.14
CA ASN A 102 -1.04 -4.38 -30.10
C ASN A 102 -1.79 -5.71 -30.29
N SER A 103 -1.27 -6.59 -31.14
CA SER A 103 -1.85 -7.91 -31.40
C SER A 103 -1.28 -9.03 -30.49
N LYS A 104 -0.11 -8.82 -29.87
CA LYS A 104 0.57 -9.84 -29.06
C LYS A 104 1.13 -9.21 -27.79
N MET A 105 0.75 -9.76 -26.65
CA MET A 105 1.19 -9.31 -25.35
C MET A 105 2.12 -10.34 -24.73
N LYS A 106 3.24 -9.87 -24.18
CA LYS A 106 4.23 -10.73 -23.54
C LYS A 106 3.74 -11.12 -22.15
N LEU A 107 3.81 -12.41 -21.82
CA LEU A 107 3.46 -12.95 -20.52
C LEU A 107 4.63 -13.76 -19.97
N LYS A 108 5.00 -13.52 -18.70
CA LYS A 108 6.11 -14.21 -18.05
C LYS A 108 5.81 -14.54 -16.61
N SER A 109 6.10 -15.78 -16.21
CA SER A 109 6.01 -16.22 -14.83
C SER A 109 7.37 -16.29 -14.14
N PHE A 110 7.39 -16.10 -12.83
CA PHE A 110 8.57 -16.16 -11.98
C PHE A 110 8.27 -16.96 -10.72
N GLU A 111 9.26 -17.66 -10.17
CA GLU A 111 9.14 -18.34 -8.88
C GLU A 111 9.16 -17.36 -7.70
N LEU A 112 9.92 -16.26 -7.83
CA LEU A 112 10.11 -15.26 -6.79
C LEU A 112 9.64 -13.87 -7.24
N ARG A 113 8.94 -13.16 -6.35
CA ARG A 113 8.42 -11.82 -6.59
C ARG A 113 9.52 -10.82 -6.98
N ALA A 114 10.68 -10.89 -6.32
CA ALA A 114 11.79 -9.99 -6.59
C ALA A 114 12.34 -10.07 -8.02
N LEU A 115 12.20 -11.23 -8.70
CA LEU A 115 12.65 -11.38 -10.08
C LEU A 115 11.89 -10.51 -11.06
N GLN A 116 10.67 -10.14 -10.74
CA GLN A 116 9.87 -9.22 -11.54
C GLN A 116 10.53 -7.83 -11.62
N CYS A 117 11.31 -7.40 -10.62
CA CYS A 117 12.02 -6.12 -10.67
C CYS A 117 13.05 -6.10 -11.81
N ALA A 118 13.85 -7.17 -11.95
CA ALA A 118 14.81 -7.27 -13.03
C ALA A 118 14.12 -7.37 -14.41
N PHE A 119 12.98 -8.04 -14.48
CA PHE A 119 12.14 -8.07 -15.66
C PHE A 119 11.63 -6.67 -16.05
N VAL A 120 11.16 -5.88 -15.09
CA VAL A 120 10.73 -4.49 -15.34
C VAL A 120 11.86 -3.67 -15.97
N MET A 121 13.07 -3.73 -15.42
CA MET A 121 14.23 -3.01 -15.95
C MET A 121 14.63 -3.48 -17.35
N ASP A 122 14.55 -4.77 -17.61
CA ASP A 122 14.82 -5.35 -18.95
C ASP A 122 13.75 -4.90 -19.97
N GLU A 123 12.47 -4.96 -19.59
CA GLU A 123 11.38 -4.54 -20.49
C GLU A 123 11.41 -3.02 -20.78
N ILE A 124 11.71 -2.19 -19.80
CA ILE A 124 11.93 -0.76 -20.03
C ILE A 124 13.03 -0.55 -21.07
N SER A 125 14.18 -1.23 -20.88
CA SER A 125 15.30 -1.15 -21.82
C SER A 125 14.92 -1.68 -23.21
N HIS A 126 14.11 -2.74 -23.27
CA HIS A 126 13.60 -3.30 -24.51
C HIS A 126 12.67 -2.32 -25.25
N PHE A 127 11.72 -1.71 -24.54
CA PHE A 127 10.78 -0.73 -25.11
C PHE A 127 11.52 0.51 -25.64
N VAL A 128 12.49 1.03 -24.86
CA VAL A 128 13.32 2.16 -25.32
C VAL A 128 14.12 1.81 -26.56
N ARG A 129 14.72 0.62 -26.63
CA ARG A 129 15.43 0.14 -27.84
C ARG A 129 14.51 -0.01 -29.05
N LYS A 130 13.22 -0.26 -28.84
CA LYS A 130 12.19 -0.25 -29.90
C LYS A 130 11.76 1.15 -30.32
N GLY A 131 12.26 2.18 -29.65
CA GLY A 131 11.98 3.58 -29.97
C GLY A 131 10.86 4.23 -29.16
N LEU A 132 10.33 3.56 -28.12
CA LEU A 132 9.36 4.19 -27.23
C LEU A 132 10.08 5.22 -26.36
N LYS A 133 9.41 6.34 -26.12
CA LYS A 133 9.91 7.36 -25.20
C LYS A 133 9.71 6.92 -23.76
N PRO A 134 10.71 7.05 -22.88
CA PRO A 134 10.58 6.67 -21.48
C PRO A 134 9.38 7.32 -20.76
N GLU A 135 9.03 8.56 -21.13
CA GLU A 135 7.90 9.30 -20.57
C GLU A 135 6.53 8.69 -20.93
N ASN A 136 6.49 7.87 -21.99
CA ASN A 136 5.30 7.16 -22.46
C ASN A 136 5.29 5.70 -22.00
N ILE A 137 6.15 5.31 -21.05
CA ILE A 137 6.20 3.96 -20.49
C ILE A 137 5.68 4.03 -19.05
N ALA A 138 4.76 3.13 -18.71
CA ALA A 138 4.25 2.97 -17.35
C ALA A 138 4.45 1.56 -16.82
N VAL A 139 4.80 1.48 -15.53
CA VAL A 139 4.78 0.25 -14.75
C VAL A 139 3.57 0.31 -13.82
N ILE A 140 2.65 -0.64 -13.95
CA ILE A 140 1.43 -0.68 -13.15
C ILE A 140 1.57 -1.72 -12.05
N THR A 141 1.46 -1.27 -10.82
CA THR A 141 1.57 -2.10 -9.62
C THR A 141 0.19 -2.23 -8.96
N PRO A 142 -0.37 -3.44 -8.81
CA PRO A 142 -1.64 -3.64 -8.10
C PRO A 142 -1.49 -3.47 -6.58
N ASP A 143 -0.28 -3.63 -6.07
CA ASP A 143 0.09 -3.52 -4.67
C ASP A 143 1.28 -2.58 -4.48
N GLU A 144 1.10 -1.58 -3.60
CA GLU A 144 2.11 -0.55 -3.33
C GLU A 144 3.40 -1.12 -2.74
N SER A 145 3.33 -2.24 -2.03
CA SER A 145 4.52 -2.89 -1.47
C SER A 145 5.54 -3.30 -2.54
N PHE A 146 5.12 -3.48 -3.80
CA PHE A 146 6.03 -3.75 -4.89
C PHE A 146 6.92 -2.56 -5.25
N CYS A 147 6.45 -1.33 -4.99
CA CYS A 147 7.25 -0.12 -5.22
C CYS A 147 8.52 -0.10 -4.37
N GLU A 148 8.47 -0.66 -3.15
CA GLU A 148 9.64 -0.76 -2.27
C GLU A 148 10.74 -1.64 -2.90
N PHE A 149 10.35 -2.77 -3.50
CA PHE A 149 11.30 -3.61 -4.24
C PHE A 149 11.87 -2.88 -5.45
N LEU A 150 11.03 -2.21 -6.24
CA LEU A 150 11.50 -1.46 -7.41
C LEU A 150 12.49 -0.37 -7.04
N ARG A 151 12.27 0.38 -5.94
CA ARG A 151 13.20 1.41 -5.45
C ARG A 151 14.57 0.84 -5.13
N LEU A 152 14.64 -0.36 -4.53
CA LEU A 152 15.91 -1.01 -4.19
C LEU A 152 16.74 -1.37 -5.44
N PHE A 153 16.07 -1.63 -6.58
CA PHE A 153 16.73 -2.06 -7.82
C PHE A 153 16.87 -0.94 -8.85
N ASP A 154 16.28 0.22 -8.64
CA ASP A 154 16.41 1.39 -9.50
C ASP A 154 17.67 2.20 -9.20
N LYS A 155 18.84 1.59 -9.50
CA LYS A 155 20.15 2.22 -9.25
C LYS A 155 20.39 3.48 -10.07
N ASP A 156 19.78 3.56 -11.26
CA ASP A 156 19.99 4.64 -12.23
C ASP A 156 18.92 5.73 -12.12
N ASN A 157 18.04 5.66 -11.12
CA ASN A 157 16.92 6.59 -10.92
C ASN A 157 16.08 6.79 -12.19
N MET A 158 15.74 5.70 -12.88
CA MET A 158 14.94 5.73 -14.09
C MET A 158 13.45 5.85 -13.80
N LEU A 159 13.02 5.45 -12.61
CA LEU A 159 11.63 5.36 -12.21
C LEU A 159 11.16 6.63 -11.49
N ASN A 160 9.90 6.97 -11.70
CA ASN A 160 9.18 8.03 -11.00
C ASN A 160 7.91 7.44 -10.40
N PHE A 161 7.79 7.44 -9.07
CA PHE A 161 6.71 6.80 -8.35
C PHE A 161 5.56 7.78 -8.10
N ALA A 162 4.44 7.59 -8.78
CA ALA A 162 3.27 8.47 -8.68
C ALA A 162 2.62 8.46 -7.28
N SER A 163 2.69 7.34 -6.57
CA SER A 163 2.18 7.24 -5.18
C SER A 163 3.02 7.99 -4.16
N GLY A 164 4.24 8.41 -4.54
CA GLY A 164 5.21 8.97 -3.60
C GLY A 164 5.77 7.95 -2.62
N ILE A 165 6.39 8.44 -1.56
CA ILE A 165 6.91 7.65 -0.44
C ILE A 165 5.98 7.83 0.75
N SER A 166 5.50 6.76 1.35
CA SER A 166 4.70 6.86 2.57
C SER A 166 5.46 7.59 3.66
N ILE A 167 4.81 8.49 4.38
CA ILE A 167 5.43 9.19 5.50
C ILE A 167 5.95 8.21 6.56
N LYS A 168 5.35 7.01 6.66
CA LYS A 168 5.77 5.95 7.58
C LYS A 168 7.20 5.46 7.33
N GLU A 169 7.67 5.59 6.10
CA GLU A 169 9.05 5.25 5.71
C GLU A 169 10.06 6.35 6.09
N SER A 170 9.58 7.57 6.41
CA SER A 170 10.44 8.68 6.81
C SER A 170 11.13 8.42 8.15
N LEU A 171 12.36 8.89 8.27
CA LEU A 171 13.11 8.81 9.52
C LEU A 171 12.40 9.56 10.67
N PHE A 172 11.73 10.67 10.35
CA PHE A 172 10.87 11.40 11.27
C PHE A 172 9.81 10.48 11.90
N TYR A 173 9.02 9.78 11.06
CA TYR A 173 7.95 8.92 11.56
C TYR A 173 8.49 7.77 12.40
N GLN A 174 9.53 7.09 11.93
CA GLN A 174 10.15 5.97 12.64
C GLN A 174 10.69 6.39 14.02
N LYS A 175 11.39 7.52 14.09
CA LYS A 175 11.87 8.07 15.36
C LYS A 175 10.74 8.42 16.31
N PHE A 176 9.72 9.09 15.79
CA PHE A 176 8.59 9.53 16.60
C PHE A 176 7.76 8.34 17.10
N GLN A 177 7.58 7.31 16.25
CA GLN A 177 6.95 6.05 16.62
C GLN A 177 7.75 5.30 17.69
N ALA A 178 9.07 5.20 17.54
CA ALA A 178 9.95 4.57 18.53
C ALA A 178 9.85 5.24 19.91
N LEU A 179 9.78 6.57 19.95
CA LEU A 179 9.55 7.31 21.19
C LEU A 179 8.18 7.00 21.81
N TYR A 180 7.12 7.01 21.00
CA TYR A 180 5.76 6.68 21.45
C TYR A 180 5.67 5.26 22.00
N GLU A 181 6.23 4.27 21.31
CA GLU A 181 6.26 2.88 21.75
C GLU A 181 7.02 2.71 23.07
N SER A 182 8.17 3.38 23.20
CA SER A 182 8.96 3.34 24.44
C SER A 182 8.17 3.85 25.66
N ALA A 183 7.30 4.84 25.46
CA ALA A 183 6.52 5.42 26.54
C ALA A 183 5.19 4.72 26.79
N SER A 184 4.56 4.14 25.74
CA SER A 184 3.22 3.54 25.82
C SER A 184 3.23 2.08 26.23
N SER A 185 4.31 1.35 25.98
CA SER A 185 4.39 -0.08 26.22
C SER A 185 4.75 -0.36 27.69
N ALA A 186 3.85 -0.97 28.43
CA ALA A 186 4.15 -1.50 29.76
C ALA A 186 5.00 -2.78 29.68
N SER A 187 5.00 -3.43 28.52
CA SER A 187 5.77 -4.65 28.27
C SER A 187 6.17 -4.71 26.80
N PHE A 188 7.45 -4.86 26.55
CA PHE A 188 7.95 -5.15 25.22
C PHE A 188 8.16 -6.66 25.12
N VAL A 189 7.31 -7.33 24.33
CA VAL A 189 7.46 -8.76 24.09
C VAL A 189 8.62 -8.97 23.13
N TYR A 190 9.77 -9.32 23.67
CA TYR A 190 10.87 -9.84 22.87
C TYR A 190 10.44 -11.17 22.26
N LYS A 191 10.56 -11.27 20.97
CA LYS A 191 10.09 -12.39 20.17
C LYS A 191 10.51 -13.75 20.65
N ASN A 192 9.53 -14.63 20.81
CA ASN A 192 9.60 -16.05 21.14
C ASN A 192 9.94 -16.42 22.61
N GLN A 193 10.16 -15.47 23.47
CA GLN A 193 10.24 -15.71 24.89
C GLN A 193 9.34 -14.70 25.59
N GLU A 194 8.64 -15.13 26.62
CA GLU A 194 7.77 -14.29 27.47
C GLU A 194 8.65 -13.39 28.39
N ASP A 195 9.77 -12.88 27.89
CA ASP A 195 10.58 -11.91 28.59
C ASP A 195 9.92 -10.55 28.42
N TYR A 196 9.06 -10.22 29.37
CA TYR A 196 8.50 -8.91 29.54
C TYR A 196 9.60 -7.98 30.07
N PHE A 197 9.98 -7.01 29.27
CA PHE A 197 10.70 -5.86 29.80
C PHE A 197 9.65 -4.98 30.51
N GLU A 198 9.60 -5.07 31.81
CA GLU A 198 8.71 -4.22 32.64
C GLU A 198 9.21 -2.77 32.72
N ASP A 199 10.39 -2.50 32.18
CA ASP A 199 11.04 -1.20 32.28
C ASP A 199 11.01 -0.46 30.95
N THR A 200 10.27 0.64 30.92
CA THR A 200 10.18 1.56 29.77
C THR A 200 11.52 2.17 29.38
N GLN A 201 12.47 2.28 30.33
CA GLN A 201 13.81 2.75 30.04
C GLN A 201 14.59 1.76 29.16
N MET A 202 14.43 0.45 29.39
CA MET A 202 15.07 -0.57 28.55
C MET A 202 14.52 -0.56 27.13
N ILE A 203 13.23 -0.27 26.95
CA ILE A 203 12.62 -0.12 25.61
C ILE A 203 13.18 1.11 24.90
N PHE A 204 13.33 2.21 25.61
CA PHE A 204 13.95 3.43 25.08
C PHE A 204 15.41 3.17 24.69
N ASP A 205 16.17 2.48 25.52
CA ASP A 205 17.57 2.12 25.26
C ASP A 205 17.69 1.18 24.05
N TYR A 206 16.73 0.29 23.84
CA TYR A 206 16.66 -0.53 22.63
C TYR A 206 16.52 0.33 21.36
N HIS A 207 15.70 1.37 21.41
CA HIS A 207 15.54 2.34 20.31
C HIS A 207 16.63 3.41 20.27
N ASN A 208 17.63 3.36 21.13
CA ASN A 208 18.66 4.39 21.28
C ASN A 208 19.40 4.69 19.98
N THR A 209 19.62 3.70 19.12
CA THR A 209 20.23 3.92 17.79
C THR A 209 19.47 4.92 16.93
N LEU A 210 18.15 4.96 17.05
CA LEU A 210 17.28 5.92 16.37
C LEU A 210 17.15 7.24 17.13
N LEU A 211 17.10 7.17 18.46
CA LEU A 211 16.72 8.28 19.32
C LEU A 211 17.90 9.05 19.93
N HIS A 212 19.12 8.49 19.90
CA HIS A 212 20.29 9.10 20.55
C HIS A 212 20.63 10.51 20.02
N SER A 213 20.26 10.82 18.79
CA SER A 213 20.45 12.15 18.21
C SER A 213 19.48 13.22 18.75
N LEU A 214 18.41 12.77 19.41
CA LEU A 214 17.43 13.66 20.02
C LEU A 214 17.91 14.07 21.40
N LYS A 215 18.03 15.36 21.64
CA LYS A 215 18.32 15.91 22.95
C LYS A 215 17.04 15.90 23.82
N LEU A 216 16.50 14.70 24.06
CA LEU A 216 15.28 14.49 24.82
C LEU A 216 15.59 13.82 26.15
N ASP A 217 15.11 14.39 27.27
CA ASP A 217 15.06 13.70 28.54
C ASP A 217 13.85 12.75 28.56
N PHE A 218 14.11 11.45 28.38
CA PHE A 218 13.06 10.45 28.33
C PHE A 218 12.30 10.31 29.65
N ILE A 219 12.96 10.50 30.79
CA ILE A 219 12.33 10.41 32.11
C ILE A 219 11.33 11.55 32.28
N GLU A 220 11.72 12.76 31.88
CA GLU A 220 10.84 13.92 31.88
C GLU A 220 9.67 13.72 30.90
N PHE A 221 9.94 13.29 29.68
CA PHE A 221 8.92 12.98 28.69
C PHE A 221 7.89 11.96 29.20
N LYS A 222 8.35 10.89 29.84
CA LYS A 222 7.50 9.83 30.39
C LYS A 222 6.55 10.35 31.49
N LYS A 223 6.99 11.28 32.32
CA LYS A 223 6.12 11.90 33.34
C LYS A 223 4.92 12.62 32.75
N TYR A 224 5.14 13.35 31.63
CA TYR A 224 4.07 14.10 30.97
C TYR A 224 3.23 13.26 30.02
N PHE A 225 3.63 12.01 29.72
CA PHE A 225 3.01 11.20 28.69
C PHE A 225 1.52 10.90 28.92
N ASP A 226 1.15 10.60 30.17
CA ASP A 226 -0.24 10.32 30.55
C ASP A 226 -0.93 11.56 31.19
N GLU A 227 -0.24 12.71 31.25
CA GLU A 227 -0.81 13.97 31.76
C GLU A 227 -1.43 14.80 30.63
N LYS A 228 -2.32 15.73 31.05
CA LYS A 228 -2.92 16.69 30.12
C LYS A 228 -1.84 17.56 29.51
N CYS A 229 -1.80 17.60 28.19
CA CYS A 229 -0.76 18.28 27.44
C CYS A 229 -1.24 19.64 26.93
N ASP A 230 -0.41 20.65 27.11
CA ASP A 230 -0.54 21.90 26.37
C ASP A 230 -0.05 21.69 24.95
N PHE A 231 -0.81 22.21 23.98
CA PHE A 231 -0.48 22.09 22.56
C PHE A 231 0.88 22.72 22.22
N GLU A 232 1.29 23.76 22.93
CA GLU A 232 2.61 24.40 22.77
C GLU A 232 3.77 23.44 23.11
N TYR A 233 3.58 22.61 24.13
CA TYR A 233 4.56 21.56 24.46
C TYR A 233 4.67 20.53 23.33
N PHE A 234 3.55 20.10 22.78
CA PHE A 234 3.53 19.17 21.66
C PHE A 234 4.21 19.75 20.40
N GLU A 235 3.98 21.03 20.08
CA GLU A 235 4.66 21.73 18.99
C GLU A 235 6.18 21.75 19.20
N LYS A 236 6.65 22.04 20.43
CA LYS A 236 8.08 22.01 20.77
C LYS A 236 8.67 20.61 20.66
N LEU A 237 7.94 19.59 21.11
CA LEU A 237 8.36 18.19 20.95
C LEU A 237 8.55 17.83 19.48
N LEU A 238 7.56 18.13 18.64
CA LEU A 238 7.64 17.86 17.20
C LEU A 238 8.81 18.59 16.52
N ALA A 239 9.10 19.81 16.96
CA ALA A 239 10.20 20.59 16.40
C ALA A 239 11.56 19.89 16.55
N LEU A 240 11.78 19.10 17.62
CA LEU A 240 13.00 18.31 17.82
C LEU A 240 13.18 17.24 16.73
N PHE A 241 12.08 16.65 16.26
CA PHE A 241 12.11 15.61 15.22
C PHE A 241 12.20 16.19 13.82
N LEU A 242 11.78 17.45 13.63
CA LEU A 242 11.79 18.12 12.33
C LEU A 242 13.11 18.85 12.05
N GLU A 243 14.02 18.88 13.01
CA GLU A 243 15.35 19.45 12.82
C GLU A 243 16.09 18.65 11.75
N ASN A 244 16.54 19.32 10.69
CA ASN A 244 17.22 18.75 9.51
C ASN A 244 16.36 17.88 8.56
N GLU A 245 15.05 17.90 8.70
CA GLU A 245 14.16 17.24 7.74
C GLU A 245 13.92 18.09 6.47
N LYS A 246 13.45 17.43 5.39
CA LYS A 246 13.14 18.11 4.13
C LYS A 246 11.99 19.11 4.30
N GLN A 247 12.06 20.25 3.60
CA GLN A 247 11.03 21.32 3.69
C GLN A 247 9.62 20.84 3.36
N GLU A 248 9.48 19.90 2.42
CA GLU A 248 8.19 19.30 2.08
C GLU A 248 7.57 18.57 3.28
N LEU A 249 8.34 17.72 3.97
CA LEU A 249 7.90 17.02 5.16
C LEU A 249 7.50 18.01 6.26
N ILE A 250 8.33 19.02 6.51
CA ILE A 250 8.05 20.06 7.51
C ILE A 250 6.74 20.77 7.19
N TYR A 251 6.51 21.10 5.91
CA TYR A 251 5.28 21.75 5.47
C TYR A 251 4.04 20.88 5.71
N LEU A 252 4.10 19.60 5.31
CA LEU A 252 3.00 18.65 5.49
C LEU A 252 2.66 18.47 6.98
N ILE A 253 3.69 18.25 7.81
CA ILE A 253 3.51 18.07 9.25
C ILE A 253 2.89 19.34 9.90
N ARG A 254 3.35 20.53 9.54
CA ARG A 254 2.80 21.78 10.07
C ARG A 254 1.36 22.01 9.63
N LYS A 255 1.01 21.64 8.42
CA LYS A 255 -0.36 21.72 7.90
C LYS A 255 -1.31 20.85 8.73
N GLU A 256 -0.94 19.58 8.94
CA GLU A 256 -1.76 18.66 9.73
C GLU A 256 -1.82 19.05 11.21
N LEU A 257 -0.74 19.57 11.76
CA LEU A 257 -0.68 20.09 13.10
C LEU A 257 -1.64 21.28 13.30
N TYR A 258 -1.69 22.19 12.32
CA TYR A 258 -2.63 23.31 12.34
C TYR A 258 -4.08 22.83 12.34
N PHE A 259 -4.39 21.82 11.52
CA PHE A 259 -5.72 21.21 11.45
C PHE A 259 -6.13 20.60 12.79
N ILE A 260 -5.25 19.80 13.40
CA ILE A 260 -5.51 19.20 14.73
C ILE A 260 -5.69 20.26 15.79
N LYS A 261 -4.86 21.31 15.79
CA LYS A 261 -4.95 22.43 16.73
C LYS A 261 -6.31 23.14 16.67
N ASP A 262 -6.82 23.36 15.47
CA ASP A 262 -8.13 23.96 15.26
C ASP A 262 -9.28 23.06 15.74
N LEU A 263 -9.18 21.78 15.49
CA LEU A 263 -10.17 20.76 15.88
C LEU A 263 -10.24 20.59 17.41
N LEU A 264 -9.12 20.75 18.09
CA LEU A 264 -8.97 20.49 19.53
C LEU A 264 -9.03 21.74 20.40
N LYS A 265 -9.36 22.93 19.87
CA LYS A 265 -9.38 24.20 20.60
C LYS A 265 -10.10 24.18 21.99
N ASN A 266 -11.07 23.27 22.13
CA ASN A 266 -11.91 23.17 23.34
C ASN A 266 -11.77 21.80 24.02
N GLN A 267 -10.79 20.99 23.66
CA GLN A 267 -10.57 19.67 24.23
C GLN A 267 -9.22 19.62 24.95
N SER A 268 -9.22 18.95 26.10
CA SER A 268 -7.99 18.72 26.87
C SER A 268 -7.64 17.26 26.79
N LEU A 269 -6.60 16.93 26.00
CA LEU A 269 -6.11 15.58 25.79
C LEU A 269 -4.80 15.35 26.56
N THR A 270 -4.52 14.11 26.88
CA THR A 270 -3.20 13.70 27.34
C THR A 270 -2.20 13.75 26.17
N LEU A 271 -0.90 13.82 26.48
CA LEU A 271 0.14 13.80 25.45
C LEU A 271 0.06 12.50 24.63
N LYS A 272 -0.23 11.38 25.27
CA LYS A 272 -0.45 10.09 24.63
C LYS A 272 -1.57 10.11 23.60
N GLU A 273 -2.74 10.63 23.97
CA GLU A 273 -3.90 10.75 23.09
C GLU A 273 -3.62 11.68 21.91
N LEU A 274 -2.94 12.81 22.19
CA LEU A 274 -2.57 13.77 21.17
C LEU A 274 -1.59 13.18 20.14
N ILE A 275 -0.56 12.46 20.59
CA ILE A 275 0.38 11.76 19.72
C ILE A 275 -0.36 10.70 18.90
N HIS A 276 -1.27 9.93 19.51
CA HIS A 276 -2.04 8.91 18.83
C HIS A 276 -2.91 9.49 17.69
N LEU A 277 -3.65 10.56 17.98
CA LEU A 277 -4.45 11.27 16.97
C LEU A 277 -3.58 11.82 15.84
N PHE A 278 -2.43 12.37 16.20
CA PHE A 278 -1.48 12.88 15.22
C PHE A 278 -0.98 11.77 14.30
N PHE A 279 -0.63 10.59 14.82
CA PHE A 279 -0.25 9.43 14.00
C PHE A 279 -1.38 8.99 13.06
N MET A 280 -2.61 8.93 13.54
CA MET A 280 -3.75 8.60 12.68
C MET A 280 -3.87 9.57 11.51
N GLN A 281 -3.70 10.86 11.77
CA GLN A 281 -3.80 11.90 10.76
C GLN A 281 -2.66 11.84 9.74
N ILE A 282 -1.41 11.75 10.19
CA ILE A 282 -0.26 11.77 9.30
C ILE A 282 0.00 10.43 8.59
N SER A 283 -0.52 9.32 9.12
CA SER A 283 -0.23 7.97 8.60
C SER A 283 -0.65 7.73 7.14
N GLN A 284 -1.51 8.59 6.60
CA GLN A 284 -2.02 8.51 5.22
C GLN A 284 -1.29 9.47 4.27
N LEU A 285 -0.37 10.28 4.79
CA LEU A 285 0.39 11.22 3.97
C LEU A 285 1.48 10.51 3.17
N SER A 286 1.75 11.04 2.00
CA SER A 286 2.90 10.65 1.17
C SER A 286 3.75 11.86 0.83
N LEU A 287 5.05 11.63 0.72
CA LEU A 287 6.04 12.60 0.24
C LEU A 287 6.22 12.39 -1.24
N SER A 288 6.45 13.49 -1.99
CA SER A 288 6.75 13.40 -3.41
C SER A 288 8.04 12.59 -3.63
N ASP A 289 7.97 11.60 -4.51
CA ASP A 289 9.13 10.82 -4.92
C ASP A 289 9.57 11.27 -6.33
N VAL A 290 9.97 12.53 -6.44
CA VAL A 290 10.45 13.10 -7.69
C VAL A 290 11.94 12.80 -7.81
N GLY A 291 12.26 11.55 -8.13
CA GLY A 291 13.63 11.08 -8.31
C GLY A 291 14.30 11.52 -9.62
N GLY A 292 13.57 12.24 -10.48
CA GLY A 292 14.05 12.65 -11.80
C GLY A 292 13.95 11.56 -12.87
N GLY A 293 13.40 10.39 -12.55
CA GLY A 293 13.09 9.33 -13.48
C GLY A 293 12.02 9.73 -14.50
N LYS A 294 11.99 9.03 -15.63
CA LYS A 294 11.06 9.32 -16.72
C LYS A 294 9.97 8.27 -16.89
N VAL A 295 10.25 7.04 -16.47
CA VAL A 295 9.27 5.94 -16.51
C VAL A 295 8.38 6.03 -15.28
N THR A 296 7.08 6.09 -15.45
CA THR A 296 6.16 6.26 -14.33
C THR A 296 5.73 4.92 -13.75
N VAL A 297 5.89 4.78 -12.44
CA VAL A 297 5.34 3.66 -11.65
C VAL A 297 4.10 4.15 -10.93
N MET A 298 2.97 3.47 -11.11
CA MET A 298 1.69 3.88 -10.53
C MET A 298 0.77 2.69 -10.26
N GLY A 299 -0.23 2.88 -9.43
CA GLY A 299 -1.32 1.92 -9.28
C GLY A 299 -2.34 1.98 -10.43
N LEU A 300 -3.25 1.01 -10.45
CA LEU A 300 -4.29 0.94 -11.48
C LEU A 300 -5.22 2.15 -11.47
N LEU A 301 -5.54 2.68 -10.29
CA LEU A 301 -6.50 3.79 -10.15
C LEU A 301 -5.89 5.11 -10.65
N GLU A 302 -4.62 5.33 -10.45
CA GLU A 302 -3.88 6.50 -10.91
C GLU A 302 -3.73 6.52 -12.45
N SER A 303 -3.78 5.34 -13.08
CA SER A 303 -3.66 5.21 -14.53
C SER A 303 -4.95 5.51 -15.30
N ARG A 304 -6.06 5.77 -14.63
CA ARG A 304 -7.35 6.04 -15.25
C ARG A 304 -7.30 7.25 -16.19
N GLY A 305 -7.81 7.07 -17.41
CA GLY A 305 -7.83 8.11 -18.42
C GLY A 305 -6.47 8.39 -19.07
N LEU A 306 -5.37 7.81 -18.56
CA LEU A 306 -4.04 7.95 -19.14
C LEU A 306 -3.80 6.92 -20.25
N CYS A 307 -2.96 7.31 -21.22
CA CYS A 307 -2.55 6.44 -22.32
C CYS A 307 -1.02 6.38 -22.35
N PHE A 308 -0.49 5.17 -22.47
CA PHE A 308 0.94 4.91 -22.57
C PHE A 308 1.24 4.12 -23.83
N ASP A 309 2.42 4.31 -24.41
CA ASP A 309 2.88 3.51 -25.55
C ASP A 309 3.46 2.18 -25.08
N GLY A 310 4.08 2.15 -23.91
CA GLY A 310 4.58 0.93 -23.26
C GLY A 310 3.94 0.71 -21.89
N VAL A 311 3.43 -0.48 -21.63
CA VAL A 311 2.81 -0.83 -20.34
C VAL A 311 3.42 -2.13 -19.81
N ILE A 312 3.91 -2.08 -18.58
CA ILE A 312 4.42 -3.24 -17.85
C ILE A 312 3.52 -3.48 -16.65
N LEU A 313 2.85 -4.63 -16.61
CA LEU A 313 1.97 -5.02 -15.50
C LEU A 313 2.71 -6.05 -14.63
N VAL A 314 2.89 -5.75 -13.35
CA VAL A 314 3.58 -6.63 -12.40
C VAL A 314 2.60 -7.22 -11.39
N ASP A 315 3.01 -8.27 -10.69
CA ASP A 315 2.19 -8.96 -9.69
C ASP A 315 0.78 -9.31 -10.18
N PHE A 316 0.67 -9.77 -11.44
CA PHE A 316 -0.62 -10.10 -12.03
C PHE A 316 -1.16 -11.45 -11.49
N ASN A 317 -1.23 -11.51 -10.16
CA ASN A 317 -1.59 -12.70 -9.38
C ASN A 317 -3.02 -12.60 -8.83
N GLU A 318 -3.66 -13.77 -8.60
CA GLU A 318 -5.02 -13.86 -8.06
C GLU A 318 -5.17 -13.22 -6.67
N GLU A 319 -4.10 -13.13 -5.88
CA GLU A 319 -4.10 -12.48 -4.58
C GLU A 319 -4.24 -10.95 -4.66
N PHE A 320 -3.76 -10.34 -5.76
CA PHE A 320 -3.77 -8.89 -5.96
C PHE A 320 -4.82 -8.45 -6.98
N ILE A 321 -5.14 -9.27 -7.96
CA ILE A 321 -6.03 -8.96 -9.08
C ILE A 321 -7.06 -10.08 -9.25
N PRO A 322 -8.36 -9.82 -9.00
CA PRO A 322 -8.95 -8.54 -8.61
C PRO A 322 -8.65 -8.14 -7.16
N LYS A 323 -8.43 -6.85 -6.92
CA LYS A 323 -8.35 -6.33 -5.56
C LYS A 323 -9.73 -6.44 -4.90
N ARG A 324 -9.87 -7.38 -3.97
CA ARG A 324 -11.11 -7.62 -3.26
C ARG A 324 -11.14 -6.83 -1.96
N SER A 325 -12.24 -6.14 -1.70
CA SER A 325 -12.52 -5.61 -0.36
C SER A 325 -12.97 -6.75 0.54
N VAL A 326 -12.02 -7.44 1.16
CA VAL A 326 -12.32 -8.51 2.11
C VAL A 326 -12.61 -7.86 3.46
N ASN A 327 -13.75 -8.21 4.09
CA ASN A 327 -14.15 -7.84 5.47
C ASN A 327 -14.93 -6.52 5.65
N GLU A 328 -15.75 -6.11 4.72
CA GLU A 328 -16.80 -5.14 5.07
C GLU A 328 -17.93 -5.83 5.87
N LEU A 329 -17.77 -5.87 7.20
CA LEU A 329 -18.71 -6.52 8.13
C LEU A 329 -20.14 -5.94 8.05
N PHE A 330 -20.26 -4.65 7.70
CA PHE A 330 -21.52 -3.91 7.76
C PHE A 330 -22.25 -3.80 6.41
N LEU A 331 -21.53 -3.92 5.29
CA LEU A 331 -22.07 -3.68 3.95
C LEU A 331 -21.87 -4.90 3.04
N ASN A 332 -22.66 -5.94 3.25
CA ASN A 332 -22.66 -7.07 2.33
C ASN A 332 -23.25 -6.68 0.95
N ASN A 333 -23.08 -7.54 -0.04
CA ASN A 333 -23.46 -7.26 -1.43
C ASN A 333 -24.99 -6.97 -1.61
N GLU A 334 -25.83 -7.61 -0.81
CA GLU A 334 -27.29 -7.38 -0.80
C GLU A 334 -27.65 -5.99 -0.29
N VAL A 335 -27.03 -5.57 0.82
CA VAL A 335 -27.22 -4.23 1.38
C VAL A 335 -26.73 -3.17 0.40
N ARG A 336 -25.58 -3.40 -0.24
CA ARG A 336 -25.04 -2.50 -1.27
C ARG A 336 -26.01 -2.32 -2.43
N LYS A 337 -26.52 -3.41 -2.99
CA LYS A 337 -27.51 -3.36 -4.09
C LYS A 337 -28.76 -2.60 -3.69
N LYS A 338 -29.31 -2.85 -2.48
CA LYS A 338 -30.50 -2.15 -1.97
C LYS A 338 -30.24 -0.65 -1.70
N ALA A 339 -29.02 -0.30 -1.30
CA ALA A 339 -28.64 1.08 -1.03
C ALA A 339 -28.19 1.85 -2.31
N GLY A 340 -28.25 1.23 -3.49
CA GLY A 340 -27.76 1.84 -4.74
C GLY A 340 -26.23 1.97 -4.82
N LEU A 341 -25.50 1.29 -3.91
CA LEU A 341 -24.06 1.31 -3.90
C LEU A 341 -23.47 0.30 -4.90
N ILE A 342 -22.25 0.55 -5.34
CA ILE A 342 -21.54 -0.32 -6.28
C ILE A 342 -21.33 -1.70 -5.65
N SER A 343 -21.86 -2.75 -6.32
CA SER A 343 -21.67 -4.15 -5.91
C SER A 343 -20.24 -4.63 -6.15
N TYR A 344 -19.84 -5.72 -5.50
CA TYR A 344 -18.49 -6.30 -5.70
C TYR A 344 -18.25 -6.71 -7.15
N ASP A 345 -19.23 -7.34 -7.81
CA ASP A 345 -19.13 -7.75 -9.21
C ASP A 345 -18.87 -6.56 -10.14
N ARG A 346 -19.54 -5.43 -9.89
CA ARG A 346 -19.30 -4.19 -10.64
C ARG A 346 -17.93 -3.61 -10.39
N ARG A 347 -17.42 -3.68 -9.15
CA ARG A 347 -16.05 -3.25 -8.84
C ARG A 347 -15.01 -4.10 -9.56
N GLU A 348 -15.21 -5.42 -9.62
CA GLU A 348 -14.34 -6.31 -10.39
C GLU A 348 -14.41 -6.01 -11.89
N ASN A 349 -15.62 -5.80 -12.44
CA ASN A 349 -15.79 -5.42 -13.84
C ASN A 349 -15.11 -4.08 -14.17
N LEU A 350 -15.15 -3.13 -13.24
CA LEU A 350 -14.44 -1.87 -13.40
C LEU A 350 -12.91 -2.06 -13.45
N GLN A 351 -12.36 -2.94 -12.61
CA GLN A 351 -10.94 -3.27 -12.67
C GLN A 351 -10.58 -3.96 -14.01
N ARG A 352 -11.42 -4.90 -14.50
CA ARG A 352 -11.24 -5.51 -15.83
C ARG A 352 -11.22 -4.46 -16.93
N PHE A 353 -12.14 -3.51 -16.89
CA PHE A 353 -12.22 -2.41 -17.84
C PHE A 353 -10.95 -1.55 -17.83
N TYR A 354 -10.39 -1.25 -16.64
CA TYR A 354 -9.16 -0.47 -16.55
C TYR A 354 -7.95 -1.21 -17.13
N TYR A 355 -7.76 -2.48 -16.78
CA TYR A 355 -6.69 -3.29 -17.37
C TYR A 355 -6.87 -3.45 -18.88
N GLU A 356 -8.08 -3.75 -19.33
CA GLU A 356 -8.39 -3.84 -20.75
C GLU A 356 -8.07 -2.53 -21.49
N SER A 357 -8.45 -1.40 -20.93
CA SER A 357 -8.19 -0.09 -21.52
C SER A 357 -6.71 0.23 -21.62
N LEU A 358 -5.92 -0.07 -20.58
CA LEU A 358 -4.47 0.08 -20.61
C LEU A 358 -3.83 -0.76 -21.70
N MET A 359 -4.19 -2.05 -21.75
CA MET A 359 -3.64 -3.01 -22.70
C MET A 359 -4.00 -2.65 -24.14
N LYS A 360 -5.25 -2.24 -24.41
CA LYS A 360 -5.69 -1.86 -25.76
C LYS A 360 -5.01 -0.60 -26.30
N ASN A 361 -4.70 0.35 -25.41
CA ASN A 361 -4.11 1.62 -25.80
C ASN A 361 -2.60 1.55 -26.07
N ALA A 362 -1.90 0.56 -25.51
CA ALA A 362 -0.45 0.46 -25.60
C ALA A 362 0.01 -0.19 -26.90
N LEU A 363 1.19 0.20 -27.39
CA LEU A 363 1.91 -0.41 -28.51
C LEU A 363 2.64 -1.68 -28.07
N GLU A 364 3.22 -1.65 -26.87
CA GLU A 364 3.92 -2.77 -26.25
C GLU A 364 3.35 -3.05 -24.87
N VAL A 365 3.05 -4.31 -24.59
CA VAL A 365 2.52 -4.75 -23.29
C VAL A 365 3.31 -5.95 -22.81
N SER A 366 3.84 -5.88 -21.58
CA SER A 366 4.49 -6.98 -20.90
C SER A 366 3.87 -7.20 -19.54
N ILE A 367 3.52 -8.43 -19.23
CA ILE A 367 2.84 -8.84 -18.00
C ILE A 367 3.66 -9.87 -17.27
N CYS A 368 3.85 -9.71 -15.98
CA CYS A 368 4.49 -10.75 -15.18
C CYS A 368 3.72 -11.04 -13.89
N PHE A 369 3.92 -12.25 -13.41
CA PHE A 369 3.29 -12.77 -12.20
C PHE A 369 4.19 -13.81 -11.53
N VAL A 370 3.88 -14.12 -10.27
CA VAL A 370 4.52 -15.21 -9.54
C VAL A 370 3.73 -16.50 -9.74
N GLU A 371 4.44 -17.58 -10.05
CA GLU A 371 3.85 -18.92 -10.19
C GLU A 371 4.69 -19.93 -9.41
N ASN A 372 4.12 -20.46 -8.34
CA ASN A 372 4.73 -21.48 -7.49
C ASN A 372 3.63 -22.30 -6.80
N GLU A 373 3.96 -23.11 -5.79
CA GLU A 373 3.00 -23.96 -5.08
C GLU A 373 1.88 -23.14 -4.36
N GLU A 374 2.15 -21.88 -3.99
CA GLU A 374 1.23 -21.03 -3.21
C GLU A 374 0.53 -19.99 -4.07
N LYS A 375 1.13 -19.56 -5.19
CA LYS A 375 0.70 -18.41 -6.00
C LYS A 375 0.40 -18.80 -7.43
N SER A 376 -0.68 -18.23 -7.96
CA SER A 376 -1.12 -18.46 -9.34
C SER A 376 -1.41 -17.14 -10.06
N LYS A 377 -1.42 -17.19 -11.39
CA LYS A 377 -1.83 -16.07 -12.24
C LYS A 377 -3.27 -15.64 -11.93
N SER A 378 -3.56 -14.37 -12.13
CA SER A 378 -4.93 -13.85 -12.03
C SER A 378 -5.81 -14.44 -13.14
N ARG A 379 -7.04 -14.83 -12.77
CA ARG A 379 -8.08 -15.25 -13.71
C ARG A 379 -8.43 -14.19 -14.76
N PHE A 380 -8.14 -12.91 -14.51
CA PHE A 380 -8.38 -11.84 -15.48
C PHE A 380 -7.64 -12.06 -16.80
N LEU A 381 -6.47 -12.76 -16.79
CA LEU A 381 -5.76 -13.12 -18.02
C LEU A 381 -6.58 -14.06 -18.91
N ASP A 382 -7.38 -14.93 -18.31
CA ASP A 382 -8.22 -15.86 -19.07
C ASP A 382 -9.58 -15.22 -19.49
N GLU A 383 -9.99 -14.13 -18.85
CA GLU A 383 -11.23 -13.42 -19.11
C GLU A 383 -11.07 -12.26 -20.12
N LEU A 384 -9.85 -11.77 -20.29
CA LEU A 384 -9.51 -10.72 -21.25
C LEU A 384 -9.22 -11.35 -22.62
N ASP A 385 -9.85 -10.80 -23.67
CA ASP A 385 -9.71 -11.31 -25.05
C ASP A 385 -8.44 -10.77 -25.72
N PHE A 386 -7.26 -11.28 -25.27
CA PHE A 386 -5.97 -10.95 -25.86
C PHE A 386 -5.15 -12.17 -26.18
N ASP A 387 -4.32 -12.07 -27.23
CA ASP A 387 -3.33 -13.06 -27.56
C ASP A 387 -2.07 -12.87 -26.71
N PHE A 388 -1.85 -13.80 -25.77
CA PHE A 388 -0.68 -13.79 -24.92
C PHE A 388 0.43 -14.69 -25.47
N PHE A 389 1.64 -14.16 -25.52
CA PHE A 389 2.85 -14.90 -25.83
C PHE A 389 3.59 -15.23 -24.53
N TYR A 390 3.60 -16.51 -24.17
CA TYR A 390 4.34 -16.99 -23.01
C TYR A 390 5.84 -17.04 -23.27
N GLU A 391 6.62 -16.32 -22.47
CA GLU A 391 8.06 -16.49 -22.43
C GLU A 391 8.41 -17.51 -21.35
N THR A 392 8.96 -18.67 -21.76
CA THR A 392 9.26 -19.78 -20.86
C THR A 392 10.42 -19.47 -19.90
N HIS A 393 10.48 -20.20 -18.77
CA HIS A 393 11.38 -20.03 -17.63
C HIS A 393 12.90 -20.04 -17.91
N ILE A 394 13.34 -20.17 -19.15
CA ILE A 394 14.74 -20.38 -19.56
C ILE A 394 15.70 -19.27 -19.06
N HIS A 395 15.18 -18.11 -18.71
CA HIS A 395 15.99 -16.94 -18.34
C HIS A 395 15.95 -16.53 -16.86
N GLN A 396 15.34 -17.32 -15.95
CA GLN A 396 15.31 -16.95 -14.51
C GLN A 396 16.71 -16.77 -13.92
N LYS A 397 17.70 -17.57 -14.34
CA LYS A 397 19.09 -17.41 -13.88
C LYS A 397 19.71 -16.06 -14.30
N ALA A 398 19.33 -15.54 -15.47
CA ALA A 398 19.83 -14.24 -15.92
C ALA A 398 19.26 -13.11 -15.05
N TYR A 399 17.96 -13.17 -14.72
CA TYR A 399 17.33 -12.21 -13.81
C TYR A 399 17.87 -12.33 -12.38
N LEU A 400 18.10 -13.54 -11.87
CA LEU A 400 18.79 -13.74 -10.59
C LEU A 400 20.19 -13.10 -10.56
N ASN A 401 20.94 -13.24 -11.67
CA ASN A 401 22.25 -12.62 -11.74
C ASN A 401 22.20 -11.09 -11.82
N ALA A 402 21.19 -10.54 -12.50
CA ALA A 402 20.97 -9.09 -12.57
C ALA A 402 20.58 -8.50 -11.19
N LEU A 403 19.85 -9.27 -10.36
CA LEU A 403 19.50 -8.88 -9.00
C LEU A 403 20.63 -9.07 -8.00
N LYS A 404 21.68 -9.83 -8.33
CA LYS A 404 22.86 -9.91 -7.47
C LYS A 404 23.46 -8.52 -7.42
N LEU A 405 23.26 -7.87 -6.28
CA LEU A 405 23.99 -6.67 -5.93
C LEU A 405 25.49 -7.04 -6.01
N ASP A 406 26.27 -6.29 -6.75
CA ASP A 406 27.74 -6.41 -6.76
C ASP A 406 28.23 -6.04 -5.36
N TYR A 407 28.23 -7.00 -4.46
CA TYR A 407 28.83 -6.91 -3.14
C TYR A 407 30.38 -7.00 -3.21
N GLU A 408 30.97 -6.90 -4.42
CA GLU A 408 32.43 -6.95 -4.55
C GLU A 408 33.16 -5.79 -3.87
N GLY A 409 32.43 -4.71 -3.48
CA GLY A 409 33.03 -3.57 -2.77
C GLY A 409 33.11 -3.68 -1.25
N ILE A 410 32.30 -4.51 -0.60
CA ILE A 410 32.29 -4.64 0.87
C ILE A 410 32.37 -6.13 1.21
N LYS A 411 33.56 -6.69 1.11
CA LYS A 411 33.87 -7.90 1.89
C LYS A 411 33.85 -7.45 3.35
N PRO A 412 32.83 -7.85 4.15
CA PRO A 412 32.89 -7.57 5.57
C PRO A 412 34.19 -8.17 6.05
N ASN A 413 35.09 -7.34 6.56
CA ASN A 413 36.33 -7.79 7.17
C ASN A 413 35.91 -8.47 8.48
N LEU A 414 35.42 -9.71 8.35
CA LEU A 414 35.06 -10.57 9.47
C LEU A 414 36.37 -10.96 10.13
N THR A 415 36.98 -10.02 10.84
CA THR A 415 38.02 -10.37 11.82
C THR A 415 37.35 -11.35 12.78
N PRO A 416 37.82 -12.59 12.85
CA PRO A 416 37.25 -13.54 13.79
C PRO A 416 37.47 -12.96 15.20
N ILE A 417 36.37 -12.48 15.79
CA ILE A 417 36.35 -12.05 17.17
C ILE A 417 36.76 -13.27 17.98
N LYS A 418 37.92 -13.21 18.65
CA LYS A 418 38.33 -14.26 19.57
C LYS A 418 37.20 -14.44 20.57
N ALA A 419 36.58 -15.62 20.54
CA ALA A 419 35.48 -15.90 21.46
C ALA A 419 36.00 -15.75 22.89
N PRO A 420 35.38 -14.92 23.74
CA PRO A 420 35.82 -14.81 25.13
C PRO A 420 35.67 -16.16 25.82
N ILE A 421 36.66 -16.53 26.65
CA ILE A 421 36.52 -17.71 27.50
C ILE A 421 35.57 -17.32 28.62
N LEU A 422 34.34 -17.79 28.56
CA LEU A 422 33.34 -17.51 29.56
C LEU A 422 33.30 -18.62 30.59
N LYS A 423 33.35 -18.23 31.88
CA LYS A 423 33.06 -19.13 32.99
C LYS A 423 31.54 -19.17 33.15
N HIS A 424 30.88 -20.04 32.42
CA HIS A 424 29.42 -20.24 32.49
C HIS A 424 29.16 -21.71 32.85
N ASN A 425 28.35 -21.92 33.87
CA ASN A 425 27.89 -23.25 34.23
C ASN A 425 26.53 -23.53 33.54
N PRO A 426 26.50 -24.35 32.47
CA PRO A 426 25.26 -24.60 31.72
C PRO A 426 24.19 -25.37 32.52
N PHE A 427 24.55 -25.91 33.70
CA PHE A 427 23.69 -26.72 34.57
C PHE A 427 23.01 -25.89 35.70
N GLU A 428 23.23 -24.58 35.74
CA GLU A 428 22.49 -23.69 36.66
C GLU A 428 21.00 -23.63 36.34
N PHE A 429 20.62 -23.90 35.09
CA PHE A 429 19.22 -23.95 34.65
C PHE A 429 18.88 -25.28 34.01
N PRO A 430 17.62 -25.72 34.03
CA PRO A 430 17.19 -26.96 33.39
C PRO A 430 17.55 -26.96 31.90
N LEU A 431 18.26 -28.00 31.47
CA LEU A 431 18.64 -28.17 30.06
C LEU A 431 17.51 -28.89 29.31
N SER A 432 16.86 -28.17 28.39
CA SER A 432 16.03 -28.83 27.36
C SER A 432 16.91 -29.47 26.30
N PHE A 433 16.38 -30.44 25.56
CA PHE A 433 17.11 -31.10 24.47
C PHE A 433 17.63 -30.09 23.43
N SER A 434 16.83 -29.11 23.06
CA SER A 434 17.24 -28.04 22.11
C SER A 434 18.37 -27.18 22.67
N ARG A 435 18.32 -26.87 23.97
CA ARG A 435 19.39 -26.09 24.65
C ARG A 435 20.70 -26.87 24.73
N PHE A 436 20.62 -28.15 25.04
CA PHE A 436 21.77 -29.07 25.07
C PHE A 436 22.39 -29.21 23.66
N ASN A 437 21.59 -29.42 22.65
CA ASN A 437 22.06 -29.57 21.26
C ASN A 437 22.77 -28.29 20.76
N LEU A 438 22.27 -27.10 21.09
CA LEU A 438 22.94 -25.84 20.78
C LEU A 438 24.27 -25.68 21.55
N LEU A 439 24.31 -26.09 22.80
CA LEU A 439 25.53 -26.04 23.61
C LEU A 439 26.65 -26.94 23.01
N GLU A 440 26.29 -28.12 22.54
CA GLU A 440 27.23 -29.09 21.98
C GLU A 440 27.68 -28.71 20.56
N ASN A 441 26.75 -28.39 19.69
CA ASN A 441 27.02 -28.26 18.26
C ASN A 441 27.18 -26.81 17.77
N GLN A 442 26.62 -25.81 18.51
CA GLN A 442 26.59 -24.42 18.09
C GLN A 442 26.84 -23.47 19.28
N LYS A 443 27.99 -23.58 19.89
CA LYS A 443 28.36 -22.84 21.14
C LYS A 443 28.18 -21.33 21.02
N ARG A 444 28.42 -20.73 19.82
CA ARG A 444 28.22 -19.30 19.56
C ARG A 444 26.75 -18.93 19.59
N THR A 445 25.89 -19.74 18.97
CA THR A 445 24.43 -19.54 18.99
C THR A 445 23.87 -19.72 20.39
N TYR A 446 24.39 -20.71 21.15
CA TYR A 446 24.04 -20.88 22.55
C TYR A 446 24.38 -19.65 23.38
N TYR A 447 25.59 -19.09 23.20
CA TYR A 447 26.04 -17.87 23.86
C TYR A 447 25.12 -16.69 23.58
N TYR A 448 24.84 -16.41 22.31
CA TYR A 448 23.95 -15.32 21.94
C TYR A 448 22.54 -15.49 22.48
N ARG A 449 21.99 -16.70 22.39
CA ARG A 449 20.58 -16.96 22.72
C ARG A 449 20.33 -17.09 24.22
N TYR A 450 21.22 -17.74 24.97
CA TYR A 450 20.98 -18.11 26.37
C TYR A 450 21.87 -17.39 27.38
N ILE A 451 22.91 -16.73 26.96
CA ILE A 451 23.79 -15.95 27.86
C ILE A 451 23.58 -14.47 27.63
N LEU A 452 23.54 -14.03 26.37
CA LEU A 452 23.28 -12.64 26.02
C LEU A 452 21.79 -12.33 25.79
N ASN A 453 20.92 -13.35 25.82
CA ASN A 453 19.48 -13.23 25.55
C ASN A 453 19.15 -12.49 24.24
N LEU A 454 20.01 -12.66 23.22
CA LEU A 454 19.79 -12.07 21.90
C LEU A 454 18.77 -12.94 21.15
N ALA A 455 17.69 -12.34 20.69
CA ALA A 455 16.73 -12.97 19.80
C ALA A 455 16.85 -12.41 18.39
N GLU A 456 16.54 -13.24 17.38
CA GLU A 456 16.47 -12.78 16.00
C GLU A 456 15.32 -11.78 15.84
N PRO A 457 15.50 -10.68 15.12
CA PRO A 457 14.41 -9.76 14.84
C PRO A 457 13.29 -10.48 14.05
N ARG A 458 12.03 -10.41 14.44
CA ARG A 458 10.89 -10.96 13.68
C ARG A 458 10.64 -10.10 12.46
N VAL A 459 10.80 -10.67 11.32
CA VAL A 459 10.05 -10.22 10.16
C VAL A 459 8.57 -10.55 10.46
N LEU A 460 7.71 -9.55 10.37
CA LEU A 460 6.26 -9.73 10.52
C LEU A 460 5.76 -10.55 9.31
N SER A 461 5.85 -11.87 9.39
CA SER A 461 5.25 -12.77 8.42
C SER A 461 3.95 -13.32 8.99
N GLU A 462 2.96 -13.55 8.15
CA GLU A 462 1.65 -14.09 8.51
C GLU A 462 1.67 -15.51 9.12
N GLU A 463 2.82 -16.16 9.17
CA GLU A 463 3.01 -17.49 9.79
C GLU A 463 2.62 -17.58 11.27
N SER A 464 2.32 -16.46 11.92
CA SER A 464 2.01 -16.43 13.34
C SER A 464 0.68 -17.08 13.73
N LYS A 465 -0.31 -17.17 12.81
CA LYS A 465 -1.68 -17.64 13.18
C LYS A 465 -1.72 -19.12 13.56
N ALA A 466 -1.14 -19.99 12.74
CA ALA A 466 -1.16 -21.44 13.01
C ALA A 466 -0.32 -21.80 14.26
N LYS A 467 0.84 -21.15 14.44
CA LYS A 467 1.69 -21.36 15.62
C LYS A 467 1.05 -20.82 16.90
N ASN A 468 0.38 -19.68 16.82
CA ASN A 468 -0.33 -19.11 17.98
C ASN A 468 -1.56 -19.96 18.35
N GLN A 469 -2.28 -20.51 17.36
CA GLN A 469 -3.36 -21.47 17.62
C GLN A 469 -2.82 -22.76 18.27
N GLY A 470 -1.71 -23.29 17.78
CA GLY A 470 -1.04 -24.44 18.38
C GLY A 470 -0.63 -24.19 19.84
N ASN A 471 0.03 -23.07 20.11
CA ASN A 471 0.42 -22.69 21.47
C ASN A 471 -0.78 -22.47 22.39
N PHE A 472 -1.86 -21.89 21.89
CA PHE A 472 -3.11 -21.72 22.63
C PHE A 472 -3.73 -23.07 23.01
N ILE A 473 -3.80 -24.01 22.08
CA ILE A 473 -4.31 -25.38 22.32
C ILE A 473 -3.43 -26.09 23.35
N HIS A 474 -2.10 -26.02 23.22
CA HIS A 474 -1.18 -26.60 24.19
C HIS A 474 -1.35 -26.01 25.58
N LYS A 475 -1.52 -24.72 25.71
CA LYS A 475 -1.72 -24.06 26.98
C LYS A 475 -3.07 -24.40 27.60
N MET A 476 -4.12 -24.53 26.82
CA MET A 476 -5.42 -25.02 27.27
C MET A 476 -5.34 -26.46 27.78
N LEU A 477 -4.67 -27.35 27.08
CA LEU A 477 -4.46 -28.72 27.48
C LEU A 477 -3.61 -28.79 28.76
N GLU A 478 -2.56 -28.02 28.88
CA GLU A 478 -1.72 -27.93 30.08
C GLU A 478 -2.55 -27.53 31.32
N ILE A 479 -3.38 -26.48 31.19
CA ILE A 479 -4.26 -26.01 32.26
C ILE A 479 -5.28 -27.10 32.61
N TYR A 480 -5.85 -27.74 31.59
CA TYR A 480 -6.81 -28.83 31.80
C TYR A 480 -6.19 -29.99 32.60
N TYR A 481 -5.02 -30.48 32.15
CA TYR A 481 -4.34 -31.59 32.84
C TYR A 481 -3.84 -31.20 34.22
N LYS A 482 -3.34 -29.99 34.45
CA LYS A 482 -2.95 -29.50 35.78
C LYS A 482 -4.11 -29.45 36.76
N ASN A 483 -5.30 -29.09 36.30
CA ASN A 483 -6.47 -28.93 37.15
C ASN A 483 -7.28 -30.22 37.35
N TYR A 484 -7.19 -31.15 36.41
CA TYR A 484 -8.05 -32.36 36.40
C TYR A 484 -7.28 -33.68 36.36
N ALA A 485 -5.94 -33.67 36.38
CA ALA A 485 -5.12 -34.89 36.31
C ALA A 485 -5.26 -35.82 37.56
N ASN A 486 -5.92 -35.36 38.59
CA ASN A 486 -6.16 -36.15 39.83
C ASN A 486 -7.60 -36.66 39.96
N ASN A 487 -8.44 -36.47 38.97
CA ASN A 487 -9.77 -37.08 38.96
C ASN A 487 -9.71 -38.33 38.09
N ASP A 488 -9.71 -39.48 38.78
CA ASP A 488 -9.89 -40.79 38.14
C ASP A 488 -11.14 -40.78 37.27
N PHE A 489 -11.00 -41.26 36.03
CA PHE A 489 -12.11 -41.59 35.16
C PHE A 489 -12.88 -42.78 35.68
#